data_151a55821e77802d8344944529aa9ebd
#
_entry.id   151a55821e77802d8344944529aa9ebd
#
_cell.length_a   1.000
_cell.length_b   1.000
_cell.length_c   1.000
_cell.angle_alpha   90.00
_cell.angle_beta   90.00
_cell.angle_gamma   90.00
#
_symmetry.space_group_name_H-M   'P 1'
#
loop_
_entity.id
_entity.type
_entity.pdbx_description
1 polymer ?
#
loop_
_entity_poly.entity_id
_entity_poly.type
_entity_poly.pdbx_seq_one_letter_code
_entity_poly.pdbx_strand_id
1 'polypeptide(L)' 'MSDTPPDRLAMDPRSPYHDAALLDRGVGVRFNGQERDNVEEYSVSEGWIRVQVGRSRDRRGNPMTIKVKGVVEPYFIKQD' A
#
# COMPACT_ATOMS: atom_id res chain seq x y z
N MET A 1 -18.33 4.44 14.35
CA MET A 1 -17.32 5.02 13.44
C MET A 1 -16.29 3.99 13.07
N SER A 2 -16.17 3.71 11.81
CA SER A 2 -15.17 2.76 11.36
C SER A 2 -13.81 3.46 11.28
N ASP A 3 -12.82 2.84 11.87
CA ASP A 3 -11.45 3.35 11.84
C ASP A 3 -10.68 2.56 10.81
N THR A 4 -10.87 2.93 9.55
CA THR A 4 -10.23 2.23 8.43
C THR A 4 -9.35 3.20 7.64
N PRO A 5 -8.27 2.69 7.04
CA PRO A 5 -7.45 3.52 6.16
C PRO A 5 -8.24 4.01 4.94
N PRO A 6 -7.77 5.06 4.26
CA PRO A 6 -8.47 5.60 3.11
C PRO A 6 -8.52 4.62 1.95
N ASP A 7 -9.39 4.91 0.99
CA ASP A 7 -9.56 4.09 -0.20
C ASP A 7 -8.27 3.94 -1.01
N ARG A 8 -7.43 4.98 -1.00
CA ARG A 8 -6.17 4.96 -1.73
C ARG A 8 -5.08 5.60 -0.88
N LEU A 9 -3.93 4.94 -0.84
CA LEU A 9 -2.81 5.40 -0.05
C LEU A 9 -1.52 4.95 -0.71
N ALA A 10 -0.52 5.82 -0.72
CA ALA A 10 0.78 5.51 -1.28
C ALA A 10 1.86 5.67 -0.23
N MET A 11 2.82 4.78 -0.23
CA MET A 11 3.97 4.83 0.68
C MET A 11 5.04 5.81 0.18
N ASP A 12 5.03 6.12 -1.12
CA ASP A 12 6.00 7.04 -1.72
C ASP A 12 5.62 8.48 -1.38
N PRO A 13 6.49 9.24 -0.70
CA PRO A 13 6.17 10.62 -0.31
C PRO A 13 5.98 11.56 -1.50
N ARG A 14 6.37 11.15 -2.70
CA ARG A 14 6.16 11.96 -3.90
C ARG A 14 4.76 11.79 -4.48
N SER A 15 4.02 10.79 -4.02
CA SER A 15 2.69 10.53 -4.52
C SER A 15 1.66 11.48 -3.87
N PRO A 16 0.66 11.97 -4.64
CA PRO A 16 -0.41 12.79 -4.05
C PRO A 16 -1.27 12.02 -3.06
N TYR A 17 -1.17 10.69 -3.06
CA TYR A 17 -1.94 9.85 -2.13
C TYR A 17 -1.14 9.47 -0.88
N HIS A 18 0.04 10.04 -0.73
CA HIS A 18 0.86 9.79 0.46
C HIS A 18 0.29 10.55 1.67
N ASP A 19 0.19 9.86 2.80
CA ASP A 19 -0.24 10.48 4.05
C ASP A 19 0.67 9.98 5.17
N ALA A 20 1.61 10.82 5.56
CA ALA A 20 2.61 10.45 6.54
C ALA A 20 2.00 10.15 7.91
N ALA A 21 0.95 10.88 8.28
CA ALA A 21 0.30 10.68 9.58
C ALA A 21 -0.33 9.29 9.66
N LEU A 22 -0.98 8.85 8.59
CA LEU A 22 -1.59 7.52 8.55
C LEU A 22 -0.53 6.44 8.54
N LEU A 23 0.54 6.64 7.79
CA LEU A 23 1.61 5.66 7.71
C LEU A 23 2.35 5.54 9.04
N ASP A 24 2.42 6.62 9.79
CA ASP A 24 3.03 6.62 11.11
C ASP A 24 2.22 5.78 12.10
N ARG A 25 0.91 5.71 11.92
CA ARG A 25 0.05 4.82 12.72
C ARG A 25 0.27 3.36 12.38
N GLY A 26 0.83 3.08 11.21
CA GLY A 26 1.01 1.72 10.73
C GLY A 26 -0.20 1.21 9.98
N VAL A 27 -0.06 1.09 8.67
CA VAL A 27 -1.13 0.59 7.79
C VAL A 27 -0.69 -0.71 7.16
N GLY A 28 -1.48 -1.77 7.36
CA GLY A 28 -1.26 -3.04 6.72
C GLY A 28 -2.25 -3.21 5.58
N VAL A 29 -1.92 -4.09 4.65
CA VAL A 29 -2.78 -4.39 3.51
C VAL A 29 -2.94 -5.89 3.38
N ARG A 30 -4.18 -6.34 3.34
CA ARG A 30 -4.50 -7.74 3.07
C ARG A 30 -5.01 -7.81 1.64
N PHE A 31 -4.38 -8.65 0.85
CA PHE A 31 -4.70 -8.79 -0.57
C PHE A 31 -5.17 -10.20 -0.83
N ASN A 32 -6.40 -10.34 -1.33
CA ASN A 32 -7.05 -11.63 -1.55
C ASN A 32 -7.00 -12.52 -0.31
N GLY A 33 -7.16 -11.89 0.87
CA GLY A 33 -7.16 -12.62 2.13
C GLY A 33 -5.77 -12.90 2.70
N GLN A 34 -4.72 -12.47 2.02
CA GLN A 34 -3.35 -12.68 2.47
C GLN A 34 -2.68 -11.37 2.84
N GLU A 35 -2.02 -11.37 3.98
CA GLU A 35 -1.30 -10.19 4.43
C GLU A 35 -0.07 -9.94 3.56
N ARG A 36 0.08 -8.69 3.12
CA ARG A 36 1.20 -8.26 2.30
C ARG A 36 1.95 -7.14 2.99
N ASP A 37 3.25 -7.23 3.04
CA ASP A 37 4.10 -6.23 3.70
C ASP A 37 4.94 -5.41 2.74
N ASN A 38 4.89 -5.70 1.44
CA ASN A 38 5.70 -5.03 0.43
C ASN A 38 4.88 -4.13 -0.48
N VAL A 39 3.73 -3.68 0.00
CA VAL A 39 2.83 -2.84 -0.79
C VAL A 39 3.32 -1.40 -0.79
N GLU A 40 3.50 -0.84 -1.98
CA GLU A 40 3.92 0.55 -2.16
C GLU A 40 2.74 1.49 -2.34
N GLU A 41 1.65 0.97 -2.87
CA GLU A 41 0.42 1.74 -3.08
C GLU A 41 -0.73 0.77 -3.22
N TYR A 42 -1.93 1.22 -2.85
CA TYR A 42 -3.13 0.41 -3.04
C TYR A 42 -4.31 1.29 -3.43
N SER A 43 -5.31 0.67 -4.02
CA SER A 43 -6.61 1.29 -4.28
C SER A 43 -7.70 0.26 -4.03
N VAL A 44 -8.57 0.53 -3.05
CA VAL A 44 -9.65 -0.39 -2.70
C VAL A 44 -10.73 -0.39 -3.77
N SER A 45 -11.15 0.81 -4.19
CA SER A 45 -12.23 0.94 -5.16
C SER A 45 -11.87 0.39 -6.53
N GLU A 46 -10.62 0.55 -6.95
CA GLU A 46 -10.15 0.01 -8.23
C GLU A 46 -9.69 -1.44 -8.11
N GLY A 47 -9.43 -1.90 -6.90
CA GLY A 47 -9.06 -3.29 -6.65
C GLY A 47 -7.69 -3.67 -7.15
N TRP A 48 -6.66 -2.94 -6.72
CA TRP A 48 -5.29 -3.29 -7.07
C TRP A 48 -4.33 -2.85 -5.98
N ILE A 49 -3.16 -3.46 -5.99
CA ILE A 49 -2.02 -3.04 -5.17
C ILE A 49 -0.80 -2.94 -6.07
N ARG A 50 0.14 -2.11 -5.66
CA ARG A 50 1.45 -2.02 -6.30
C ARG A 50 2.47 -2.52 -5.31
N VAL A 51 3.23 -3.53 -5.71
CA VAL A 51 4.20 -4.16 -4.80
C VAL A 51 5.59 -4.07 -5.39
N GLN A 52 6.56 -4.01 -4.49
CA GLN A 52 7.96 -4.00 -4.86
C GLN A 52 8.40 -5.40 -5.29
N VAL A 53 9.14 -5.49 -6.39
CA VAL A 53 9.55 -6.76 -6.96
C VAL A 53 11.01 -7.01 -6.62
N GLY A 54 11.25 -7.79 -5.57
CA GLY A 54 12.57 -8.21 -5.18
C GLY A 54 13.54 -7.04 -5.01
N ARG A 55 14.74 -7.20 -5.53
CA ARG A 55 15.77 -6.18 -5.46
C ARG A 55 16.02 -5.49 -6.78
N SER A 56 15.16 -5.72 -7.76
CA SER A 56 15.31 -5.12 -9.08
C SER A 56 15.12 -3.61 -9.01
N ARG A 57 15.91 -2.90 -9.78
CA ARG A 57 15.84 -1.45 -9.85
C ARG A 57 15.86 -1.03 -11.31
N ASP A 58 15.22 0.08 -11.61
CA ASP A 58 15.26 0.62 -12.95
C ASP A 58 16.58 1.38 -13.17
N ARG A 59 16.73 1.99 -14.35
CA ARG A 59 17.96 2.68 -14.70
C ARG A 59 18.25 3.88 -13.81
N ARG A 60 17.22 4.40 -13.14
CA ARG A 60 17.36 5.55 -12.23
C ARG A 60 17.59 5.12 -10.80
N GLY A 61 17.68 3.82 -10.55
CA GLY A 61 17.89 3.30 -9.22
C GLY A 61 16.64 3.20 -8.37
N ASN A 62 15.46 3.45 -8.94
CA ASN A 62 14.20 3.32 -8.22
C ASN A 62 13.80 1.85 -8.14
N PRO A 63 13.19 1.42 -7.03
CA PRO A 63 12.70 0.06 -6.94
C PRO A 63 11.65 -0.21 -8.01
N MET A 64 11.72 -1.38 -8.61
CA MET A 64 10.70 -1.79 -9.58
C MET A 64 9.47 -2.28 -8.84
N THR A 65 8.30 -1.87 -9.33
CA THR A 65 7.03 -2.30 -8.76
C THR A 65 6.15 -2.89 -9.86
N ILE A 66 5.24 -3.77 -9.44
CA ILE A 66 4.23 -4.30 -10.34
C ILE A 66 2.85 -4.05 -9.73
N LYS A 67 1.86 -3.92 -10.61
CA LYS A 67 0.48 -3.71 -10.23
C LYS A 67 -0.26 -5.04 -10.31
N VAL A 68 -0.89 -5.44 -9.22
CA VAL A 68 -1.62 -6.71 -9.13
C VAL A 68 -3.07 -6.41 -8.79
N LYS A 69 -4.00 -6.99 -9.52
CA LYS A 69 -5.43 -6.79 -9.29
C LYS A 69 -6.00 -7.86 -8.37
N GLY A 70 -6.91 -7.44 -7.49
CA GLY A 70 -7.56 -8.34 -6.57
C GLY A 70 -8.33 -7.59 -5.50
N VAL A 71 -8.75 -8.30 -4.46
CA VAL A 71 -9.48 -7.72 -3.34
C VAL A 71 -8.49 -7.10 -2.36
N VAL A 72 -8.67 -5.82 -2.09
CA VAL A 72 -7.76 -5.05 -1.23
C VAL A 72 -8.47 -4.70 0.06
N GLU A 73 -7.86 -5.07 1.19
CA GLU A 73 -8.40 -4.80 2.51
C GLU A 73 -7.33 -4.13 3.37
N PRO A 74 -7.30 -2.79 3.40
CA PRO A 74 -6.34 -2.10 4.28
C PRO A 74 -6.85 -2.09 5.71
N TYR A 75 -5.90 -2.05 6.66
CA TYR A 75 -6.24 -2.01 8.08
C TYR A 75 -5.12 -1.30 8.84
N PHE A 76 -5.44 -0.84 10.04
CA PHE A 76 -4.43 -0.26 10.91
C PHE A 76 -3.78 -1.37 11.73
N ILE A 77 -2.45 -1.41 11.67
CA ILE A 77 -1.68 -2.45 12.37
C ILE A 77 -1.71 -2.22 13.86
N LYS A 78 -1.60 -0.96 14.26
CA LYS A 78 -1.53 -0.59 15.66
C LYS A 78 -2.85 -0.02 16.12
N GLN A 79 -3.43 -0.65 17.11
CA GLN A 79 -4.69 -0.21 17.70
C GLN A 79 -4.49 -0.01 19.18
N ASP A 80 -4.55 1.22 19.59
CA ASP A 80 -4.51 1.57 21.02
C ASP A 80 -5.77 2.28 21.41
#